data_8b45c8b26cb81e96b959f992c157aba5
#
_entry.id   8b45c8b26cb81e96b959f992c157aba5
#
_cell.length_a   1.000
_cell.length_b   1.000
_cell.length_c   1.000
_cell.angle_alpha   90.00
_cell.angle_beta   90.00
_cell.angle_gamma   90.00
#
_symmetry.space_group_name_H-M   'P 1'
#
loop_
_entity.id
_entity.type
_entity.pdbx_description
1 polymer ?
#
loop_
_entity_poly.entity_id
_entity_poly.type
_entity_poly.pdbx_seq_one_letter_code
_entity_poly.pdbx_strand_id
1 'polypeptide(L)'
;MSTKQSFKIAGVDGCKGGWLVAIVEVKGKRHSFELTCMPPPITNFSDVLWATKGCKVVCIDIPIGLSDRDRWRCDQKAKEILGNRQCCVFFAPIRPILSYKRYPAANRTSRCLSGHGLSIQSFNIMDKIHQVDSVMTPNKQKRFREVHPEVCFWALNHGQPMQRKKTTDAGRKDRMRVLAPIFQNLRGIVTKDNRAKGVKVDDILDALVAAYTAGQVVLDNYSTLPARPQRDGKGLRMEILCPAACDPKFGVLKPPHLSC
;
A
#
# COMPACT_ATOMS: atom_id res chain seq x y z
N MET A 1 9.19 -27.12 -25.14
CA MET A 1 9.26 -26.84 -23.67
C MET A 1 8.64 -25.49 -23.44
N SER A 2 7.46 -25.43 -22.82
CA SER A 2 6.77 -24.15 -22.54
C SER A 2 7.55 -23.41 -21.46
N THR A 3 8.16 -22.28 -21.82
CA THR A 3 8.82 -21.38 -20.87
C THR A 3 7.84 -21.04 -19.74
N LYS A 4 8.14 -21.47 -18.52
CA LYS A 4 7.38 -21.10 -17.33
C LYS A 4 7.44 -19.57 -17.22
N GLN A 5 6.36 -18.90 -17.64
CA GLN A 5 6.28 -17.44 -17.57
C GLN A 5 6.28 -17.04 -16.10
N SER A 6 7.39 -16.47 -15.64
CA SER A 6 7.50 -15.90 -14.27
C SER A 6 7.79 -14.41 -14.34
N PHE A 7 7.39 -13.68 -13.30
CA PHE A 7 7.71 -12.28 -13.16
C PHE A 7 7.85 -11.89 -11.68
N LYS A 8 8.63 -10.84 -11.42
CA LYS A 8 8.81 -10.32 -10.07
C LYS A 8 7.93 -9.10 -9.82
N ILE A 9 7.46 -9.00 -8.59
CA ILE A 9 6.70 -7.90 -8.03
C ILE A 9 7.25 -7.56 -6.66
N ALA A 10 6.85 -6.42 -6.10
CA ALA A 10 7.21 -6.11 -4.72
C ALA A 10 6.06 -5.42 -3.97
N GLY A 11 6.03 -5.67 -2.66
CA GLY A 11 5.27 -4.89 -1.70
C GLY A 11 6.21 -4.15 -0.77
N VAL A 12 5.85 -2.92 -0.41
CA VAL A 12 6.67 -2.04 0.41
C VAL A 12 5.83 -1.46 1.53
N ASP A 13 6.33 -1.57 2.76
CA ASP A 13 5.72 -0.96 3.94
C ASP A 13 6.72 -0.07 4.69
N GLY A 14 6.23 1.00 5.29
CA GLY A 14 7.01 1.92 6.10
C GLY A 14 7.17 1.43 7.54
N CYS A 15 8.35 0.93 7.93
CA CYS A 15 8.64 0.44 9.28
C CYS A 15 9.58 1.35 10.08
N LYS A 16 9.83 0.98 11.35
CA LYS A 16 10.88 1.63 12.16
C LYS A 16 12.25 1.30 11.56
N GLY A 17 12.95 2.27 11.07
CA GLY A 17 14.27 2.11 10.44
C GLY A 17 14.26 2.25 8.92
N GLY A 18 13.09 2.46 8.30
CA GLY A 18 13.03 2.73 6.86
C GLY A 18 11.84 2.07 6.16
N TRP A 19 12.15 1.35 5.09
CA TRP A 19 11.20 0.70 4.20
C TRP A 19 11.45 -0.81 4.19
N LEU A 20 10.46 -1.59 4.55
CA LEU A 20 10.48 -3.04 4.39
C LEU A 20 10.03 -3.39 2.97
N VAL A 21 10.83 -4.18 2.27
CA VAL A 21 10.56 -4.57 0.88
C VAL A 21 10.40 -6.08 0.80
N ALA A 22 9.23 -6.55 0.38
CA ALA A 22 8.98 -7.96 0.08
C ALA A 22 9.01 -8.17 -1.44
N ILE A 23 10.04 -8.84 -1.95
CA ILE A 23 10.15 -9.20 -3.37
C ILE A 23 9.58 -10.61 -3.56
N VAL A 24 8.61 -10.72 -4.44
CA VAL A 24 7.85 -11.94 -4.70
C VAL A 24 7.95 -12.31 -6.17
N GLU A 25 8.20 -13.58 -6.46
CA GLU A 25 8.12 -14.14 -7.81
C GLU A 25 6.76 -14.81 -8.00
N VAL A 26 6.10 -14.48 -9.09
CA VAL A 26 4.84 -15.11 -9.52
C VAL A 26 5.16 -16.11 -10.60
N LYS A 27 4.79 -17.40 -10.40
CA LYS A 27 5.19 -18.52 -11.26
C LYS A 27 3.98 -19.28 -11.80
N GLY A 28 4.13 -19.73 -13.02
CA GLY A 28 3.24 -20.73 -13.66
C GLY A 28 1.83 -20.20 -13.97
N LYS A 29 1.06 -21.06 -14.66
CA LYS A 29 -0.32 -20.72 -15.11
C LYS A 29 -1.32 -20.48 -13.95
N ARG A 30 -1.06 -21.05 -12.77
CA ARG A 30 -1.89 -20.88 -11.55
C ARG A 30 -1.43 -19.73 -10.68
N HIS A 31 -0.43 -18.95 -11.13
CA HIS A 31 0.09 -17.76 -10.44
C HIS A 31 0.44 -18.02 -8.97
N SER A 32 1.34 -18.97 -8.70
CA SER A 32 1.85 -19.18 -7.34
C SER A 32 2.77 -18.02 -6.93
N PHE A 33 2.59 -17.52 -5.70
CA PHE A 33 3.34 -16.41 -5.13
C PHE A 33 4.43 -16.96 -4.19
N GLU A 34 5.68 -16.69 -4.51
CA GLU A 34 6.83 -17.13 -3.71
C GLU A 34 7.67 -15.94 -3.27
N LEU A 35 7.81 -15.74 -1.95
CA LEU A 35 8.71 -14.72 -1.43
C LEU A 35 10.16 -15.12 -1.75
N THR A 36 10.85 -14.30 -2.52
CA THR A 36 12.23 -14.55 -2.93
C THR A 36 13.25 -13.78 -2.12
N CYS A 37 12.87 -12.59 -1.63
CA CYS A 37 13.77 -11.74 -0.84
C CYS A 37 12.97 -10.78 0.04
N MET A 38 13.46 -10.58 1.26
CA MET A 38 13.02 -9.53 2.18
C MET A 38 14.27 -8.99 2.91
N PRO A 39 14.97 -8.03 2.30
CA PRO A 39 16.19 -7.48 2.90
C PRO A 39 15.87 -6.72 4.20
N PRO A 40 16.88 -6.43 5.03
CA PRO A 40 16.73 -5.49 6.13
C PRO A 40 16.13 -4.16 5.65
N PRO A 41 15.48 -3.39 6.54
CA PRO A 41 14.84 -2.13 6.16
C PRO A 41 15.80 -1.17 5.45
N ILE A 42 15.34 -0.63 4.33
CA ILE A 42 16.07 0.31 3.49
C ILE A 42 15.77 1.73 3.98
N THR A 43 16.80 2.51 4.28
CA THR A 43 16.64 3.83 4.91
C THR A 43 15.99 4.86 3.98
N ASN A 44 16.45 4.93 2.72
CA ASN A 44 16.01 5.93 1.76
C ASN A 44 15.11 5.33 0.68
N PHE A 45 14.07 6.05 0.29
CA PHE A 45 13.16 5.55 -0.75
C PHE A 45 13.83 5.46 -2.13
N SER A 46 14.85 6.26 -2.42
CA SER A 46 15.64 6.14 -3.66
C SER A 46 16.28 4.76 -3.80
N ASP A 47 16.74 4.17 -2.68
CA ASP A 47 17.33 2.84 -2.69
C ASP A 47 16.26 1.74 -2.87
N VAL A 48 15.00 2.00 -2.46
CA VAL A 48 13.87 1.12 -2.77
C VAL A 48 13.61 1.06 -4.27
N LEU A 49 13.73 2.20 -4.99
CA LEU A 49 13.62 2.22 -6.46
C LEU A 49 14.64 1.29 -7.12
N TRP A 50 15.86 1.29 -6.59
CA TRP A 50 16.95 0.45 -7.09
C TRP A 50 16.74 -1.02 -6.72
N ALA A 51 16.44 -1.32 -5.46
CA ALA A 51 16.20 -2.68 -4.97
C ALA A 51 15.05 -3.40 -5.72
N THR A 52 14.06 -2.63 -6.21
CA THR A 52 12.90 -3.15 -6.93
C THR A 52 13.01 -3.02 -8.45
N LYS A 53 14.21 -2.73 -9.02
CA LYS A 53 14.41 -2.47 -10.47
C LYS A 53 13.88 -3.59 -11.37
N GLY A 54 14.00 -4.84 -10.93
CA GLY A 54 13.54 -6.02 -11.69
C GLY A 54 12.04 -6.34 -11.52
N CYS A 55 11.28 -5.59 -10.71
CA CYS A 55 9.87 -5.83 -10.45
C CYS A 55 8.98 -5.14 -11.51
N LYS A 56 7.97 -5.85 -12.02
CA LYS A 56 6.99 -5.27 -12.96
C LYS A 56 6.13 -4.19 -12.32
N VAL A 57 5.63 -4.45 -11.10
CA VAL A 57 4.85 -3.53 -10.30
C VAL A 57 5.34 -3.58 -8.86
N VAL A 58 5.31 -2.44 -8.19
CA VAL A 58 5.64 -2.25 -6.77
C VAL A 58 4.47 -1.54 -6.11
N CYS A 59 3.81 -2.19 -5.16
CA CYS A 59 2.76 -1.57 -4.36
C CYS A 59 3.33 -1.11 -3.01
N ILE A 60 2.95 0.08 -2.58
CA ILE A 60 3.54 0.75 -1.41
C ILE A 60 2.44 1.25 -0.49
N ASP A 61 2.56 0.96 0.81
CA ASP A 61 1.69 1.54 1.85
C ASP A 61 2.16 2.95 2.20
N ILE A 62 1.95 3.87 1.28
CA ILE A 62 2.21 5.31 1.46
C ILE A 62 1.44 6.12 0.40
N PRO A 63 0.92 7.31 0.74
CA PRO A 63 0.27 8.18 -0.22
C PRO A 63 1.16 8.58 -1.41
N ILE A 64 0.63 8.41 -2.63
CA ILE A 64 1.25 8.83 -3.89
C ILE A 64 0.30 9.76 -4.64
N GLY A 65 0.81 10.95 -5.00
CA GLY A 65 -0.01 12.05 -5.52
C GLY A 65 -0.66 12.82 -4.38
N LEU A 66 -0.43 14.10 -4.23
CA LEU A 66 -0.84 14.91 -3.07
C LEU A 66 -1.61 16.14 -3.51
N SER A 67 -2.78 16.36 -2.91
CA SER A 67 -3.49 17.62 -3.10
C SER A 67 -2.72 18.79 -2.49
N ASP A 68 -2.88 19.97 -3.07
CA ASP A 68 -2.33 21.20 -2.52
C ASP A 68 -3.29 21.90 -1.55
N ARG A 69 -4.59 21.57 -1.61
CA ARG A 69 -5.64 22.28 -0.85
C ARG A 69 -6.75 21.40 -0.28
N ASP A 70 -7.01 20.21 -0.83
CA ASP A 70 -8.20 19.45 -0.50
C ASP A 70 -7.89 18.13 0.23
N ARG A 71 -8.91 17.56 0.89
CA ARG A 71 -8.87 16.19 1.36
C ARG A 71 -8.95 15.20 0.20
N TRP A 72 -8.32 14.07 0.36
CA TRP A 72 -8.25 13.03 -0.62
C TRP A 72 -9.53 12.22 -0.70
N ARG A 73 -10.05 12.09 -1.92
CA ARG A 73 -11.22 11.24 -2.20
C ARG A 73 -10.90 9.76 -2.03
N CYS A 74 -9.66 9.33 -2.28
CA CYS A 74 -9.25 7.95 -2.08
C CYS A 74 -9.31 7.56 -0.60
N ASP A 75 -8.78 8.38 0.32
CA ASP A 75 -8.87 8.14 1.76
C ASP A 75 -10.32 8.11 2.24
N GLN A 76 -11.16 9.00 1.72
CA GLN A 76 -12.58 8.99 2.05
C GLN A 76 -13.26 7.70 1.58
N LYS A 77 -13.01 7.25 0.36
CA LYS A 77 -13.54 6.00 -0.15
C LYS A 77 -13.03 4.78 0.62
N ALA A 78 -11.75 4.78 1.01
CA ALA A 78 -11.20 3.75 1.88
C ALA A 78 -11.91 3.72 3.25
N LYS A 79 -12.19 4.88 3.85
CA LYS A 79 -12.97 4.98 5.11
C LYS A 79 -14.39 4.43 4.95
N GLU A 80 -15.07 4.78 3.85
CA GLU A 80 -16.45 4.33 3.58
C GLU A 80 -16.53 2.80 3.50
N ILE A 81 -15.62 2.15 2.78
CA ILE A 81 -15.64 0.68 2.64
C ILE A 81 -15.20 -0.05 3.91
N LEU A 82 -14.31 0.57 4.70
CA LEU A 82 -13.86 -0.03 5.96
C LEU A 82 -14.86 0.17 7.12
N GLY A 83 -15.86 1.03 6.97
CA GLY A 83 -16.95 1.21 7.93
C GLY A 83 -16.46 1.34 9.38
N ASN A 84 -16.77 0.39 10.25
CA ASN A 84 -16.36 0.39 11.66
C ASN A 84 -14.82 0.41 11.85
N ARG A 85 -14.05 0.11 10.80
CA ARG A 85 -12.59 0.14 10.81
C ARG A 85 -12.00 1.37 10.12
N GLN A 86 -12.81 2.37 9.79
CA GLN A 86 -12.38 3.63 9.17
C GLN A 86 -11.28 4.38 9.93
N CYS A 87 -11.16 4.14 11.25
CA CYS A 87 -10.11 4.72 12.09
C CYS A 87 -8.68 4.28 11.69
N CYS A 88 -8.54 3.24 10.87
CA CYS A 88 -7.24 2.78 10.35
C CYS A 88 -6.74 3.65 9.19
N VAL A 89 -7.61 4.43 8.54
CA VAL A 89 -7.26 5.31 7.43
C VAL A 89 -7.12 6.74 7.94
N PHE A 90 -5.98 7.34 7.70
CA PHE A 90 -5.69 8.74 8.01
C PHE A 90 -5.61 9.53 6.71
N PHE A 91 -6.22 10.72 6.69
CA PHE A 91 -6.10 11.58 5.52
C PHE A 91 -4.65 11.97 5.27
N ALA A 92 -4.21 11.82 4.04
CA ALA A 92 -2.88 12.27 3.64
C ALA A 92 -2.70 13.78 3.86
N PRO A 93 -1.49 14.25 4.17
CA PRO A 93 -1.18 15.67 4.27
C PRO A 93 -1.29 16.34 2.91
N ILE A 94 -1.62 17.61 2.88
CA ILE A 94 -1.47 18.42 1.66
C ILE A 94 0.03 18.65 1.38
N ARG A 95 0.41 18.71 0.09
CA ARG A 95 1.82 18.82 -0.31
C ARG A 95 2.57 19.99 0.31
N PRO A 96 1.99 21.21 0.42
CA PRO A 96 2.71 22.37 0.95
C PRO A 96 3.26 22.22 2.37
N ILE A 97 2.74 21.27 3.16
CA ILE A 97 3.19 21.09 4.55
C ILE A 97 4.25 19.99 4.72
N LEU A 98 4.63 19.26 3.68
CA LEU A 98 5.55 18.11 3.79
C LEU A 98 6.93 18.45 4.36
N SER A 99 7.40 19.68 4.20
CA SER A 99 8.69 20.13 4.74
C SER A 99 8.68 20.53 6.21
N TYR A 100 7.49 20.62 6.83
CA TYR A 100 7.37 21.06 8.22
C TYR A 100 7.88 19.98 9.20
N LYS A 101 8.76 20.36 10.12
CA LYS A 101 9.32 19.48 11.16
C LYS A 101 8.63 19.57 12.52
N ARG A 102 7.71 20.50 12.68
CA ARG A 102 6.97 20.72 13.94
C ARG A 102 5.46 20.61 13.69
N TYR A 103 4.83 19.68 14.41
CA TYR A 103 3.39 19.41 14.28
C TYR A 103 2.50 20.66 14.40
N PRO A 104 2.68 21.55 15.43
CA PRO A 104 1.80 22.72 15.56
C PRO A 104 1.83 23.64 14.34
N ALA A 105 3.00 23.83 13.73
CA ALA A 105 3.17 24.63 12.52
C ALA A 105 2.51 23.96 11.32
N ALA A 106 2.80 22.67 11.09
CA ALA A 106 2.19 21.87 10.01
C ALA A 106 0.65 21.88 10.11
N ASN A 107 0.10 21.64 11.31
CA ASN A 107 -1.35 21.59 11.54
C ASN A 107 -2.01 22.96 11.33
N ARG A 108 -1.40 24.07 11.77
CA ARG A 108 -1.89 25.42 11.53
C ARG A 108 -1.95 25.75 10.05
N THR A 109 -0.86 25.48 9.32
CA THR A 109 -0.80 25.70 7.87
C THR A 109 -1.78 24.82 7.12
N SER A 110 -1.94 23.55 7.51
CA SER A 110 -2.96 22.66 6.95
C SER A 110 -4.35 23.27 7.08
N ARG A 111 -4.72 23.74 8.29
CA ARG A 111 -6.03 24.40 8.53
C ARG A 111 -6.21 25.65 7.67
N CYS A 112 -5.17 26.47 7.56
CA CYS A 112 -5.22 27.71 6.77
C CYS A 112 -5.45 27.43 5.29
N LEU A 113 -4.75 26.44 4.71
CA LEU A 113 -4.78 26.17 3.28
C LEU A 113 -5.93 25.27 2.84
N SER A 114 -6.33 24.29 3.67
CA SER A 114 -7.33 23.27 3.31
C SER A 114 -8.62 23.34 4.13
N GLY A 115 -8.69 24.19 5.14
CA GLY A 115 -9.80 24.19 6.11
C GLY A 115 -9.76 23.02 7.10
N HIS A 116 -8.79 22.10 6.98
CA HIS A 116 -8.73 20.86 7.75
C HIS A 116 -7.43 20.68 8.51
N GLY A 117 -7.54 20.18 9.75
CA GLY A 117 -6.38 19.84 10.57
C GLY A 117 -5.68 18.57 10.08
N LEU A 118 -4.39 18.48 10.39
CA LEU A 118 -3.55 17.30 10.17
C LEU A 118 -3.64 16.38 11.39
N SER A 119 -3.80 15.06 11.19
CA SER A 119 -3.70 14.10 12.28
C SER A 119 -2.24 13.92 12.72
N ILE A 120 -2.03 13.56 13.98
CA ILE A 120 -0.67 13.26 14.47
C ILE A 120 -0.08 12.02 13.76
N GLN A 121 -0.93 11.07 13.38
CA GLN A 121 -0.53 9.89 12.63
C GLN A 121 -0.02 10.26 11.23
N SER A 122 -0.75 11.11 10.50
CA SER A 122 -0.31 11.62 9.19
C SER A 122 0.98 12.42 9.32
N PHE A 123 1.12 13.23 10.38
CA PHE A 123 2.36 13.97 10.64
C PHE A 123 3.56 13.04 10.86
N ASN A 124 3.38 11.96 11.62
CA ASN A 124 4.45 11.00 11.94
C ASN A 124 5.01 10.26 10.73
N ILE A 125 4.26 10.18 9.63
CA ILE A 125 4.71 9.55 8.37
C ILE A 125 5.09 10.57 7.30
N MET A 126 5.01 11.88 7.59
CA MET A 126 5.28 12.93 6.59
C MET A 126 6.67 12.84 5.97
N ASP A 127 7.71 12.50 6.75
CA ASP A 127 9.06 12.35 6.21
C ASP A 127 9.15 11.22 5.16
N LYS A 128 8.40 10.12 5.37
CA LYS A 128 8.29 9.04 4.39
C LYS A 128 7.50 9.47 3.15
N ILE A 129 6.38 10.15 3.34
CA ILE A 129 5.62 10.72 2.22
C ILE A 129 6.50 11.68 1.40
N HIS A 130 7.27 12.53 2.06
CA HIS A 130 8.19 13.47 1.40
C HIS A 130 9.27 12.73 0.59
N GLN A 131 9.86 11.64 1.13
CA GLN A 131 10.82 10.83 0.38
C GLN A 131 10.21 10.29 -0.93
N VAL A 132 8.98 9.79 -0.88
CA VAL A 132 8.29 9.27 -2.06
C VAL A 132 7.91 10.40 -3.02
N ASP A 133 7.29 11.48 -2.52
CA ASP A 133 6.86 12.61 -3.34
C ASP A 133 8.03 13.30 -4.08
N SER A 134 9.22 13.35 -3.45
CA SER A 134 10.40 13.98 -4.04
C SER A 134 10.94 13.26 -5.28
N VAL A 135 10.75 11.95 -5.37
CA VAL A 135 11.27 11.13 -6.48
C VAL A 135 10.18 10.64 -7.42
N MET A 136 8.89 10.72 -7.04
CA MET A 136 7.80 10.21 -7.84
C MET A 136 7.46 11.11 -9.03
N THR A 137 7.26 10.49 -10.18
CA THR A 137 6.82 11.13 -11.41
C THR A 137 5.67 10.32 -12.04
N PRO A 138 4.86 10.89 -12.95
CA PRO A 138 3.79 10.15 -13.64
C PRO A 138 4.30 8.88 -14.35
N ASN A 139 5.52 8.90 -14.88
CA ASN A 139 6.12 7.73 -15.51
C ASN A 139 6.49 6.65 -14.50
N LYS A 140 7.10 7.03 -13.36
CA LYS A 140 7.41 6.08 -12.29
C LYS A 140 6.13 5.51 -11.66
N GLN A 141 5.06 6.31 -11.54
CA GLN A 141 3.77 5.85 -11.00
C GLN A 141 3.11 4.77 -11.84
N LYS A 142 3.49 4.56 -13.09
CA LYS A 142 3.04 3.39 -13.87
C LYS A 142 3.44 2.08 -13.20
N ARG A 143 4.59 2.06 -12.53
CA ARG A 143 5.17 0.92 -11.83
C ARG A 143 4.98 0.95 -10.32
N PHE A 144 5.04 2.13 -9.70
CA PHE A 144 4.89 2.33 -8.25
C PHE A 144 3.46 2.76 -7.94
N ARG A 145 2.73 1.94 -7.21
CA ARG A 145 1.30 2.14 -6.98
C ARG A 145 1.00 2.19 -5.48
N GLU A 146 0.14 3.11 -5.09
CA GLU A 146 -0.32 3.21 -3.70
C GLU A 146 -1.30 2.09 -3.38
N VAL A 147 -1.14 1.51 -2.20
CA VAL A 147 -2.10 0.60 -1.57
C VAL A 147 -2.29 1.00 -0.11
N HIS A 148 -3.38 0.52 0.48
CA HIS A 148 -3.59 0.58 1.93
C HIS A 148 -3.86 -0.85 2.43
N PRO A 149 -3.01 -1.43 3.29
CA PRO A 149 -3.11 -2.84 3.69
C PRO A 149 -4.48 -3.26 4.20
N GLU A 150 -5.14 -2.43 5.04
CA GLU A 150 -6.48 -2.76 5.53
C GLU A 150 -7.54 -2.81 4.41
N VAL A 151 -7.38 -2.01 3.36
CA VAL A 151 -8.23 -2.07 2.15
C VAL A 151 -7.94 -3.34 1.36
N CYS A 152 -6.65 -3.72 1.23
CA CYS A 152 -6.26 -4.96 0.58
C CYS A 152 -6.79 -6.19 1.34
N PHE A 153 -6.68 -6.21 2.67
CA PHE A 153 -7.25 -7.27 3.50
C PHE A 153 -8.78 -7.31 3.44
N TRP A 154 -9.46 -6.15 3.38
CA TRP A 154 -10.89 -6.09 3.15
C TRP A 154 -11.27 -6.78 1.84
N ALA A 155 -10.56 -6.50 0.76
CA ALA A 155 -10.80 -7.12 -0.53
C ALA A 155 -10.61 -8.65 -0.49
N LEU A 156 -9.52 -9.12 0.14
CA LEU A 156 -9.23 -10.55 0.30
C LEU A 156 -10.17 -11.26 1.27
N ASN A 157 -10.77 -10.53 2.20
CA ASN A 157 -11.73 -11.05 3.17
C ASN A 157 -13.19 -10.86 2.69
N HIS A 158 -13.40 -11.01 1.37
CA HIS A 158 -14.73 -10.97 0.75
C HIS A 158 -15.54 -9.70 1.05
N GLY A 159 -14.89 -8.54 1.03
CA GLY A 159 -15.53 -7.26 1.32
C GLY A 159 -15.86 -7.03 2.80
N GLN A 160 -15.26 -7.79 3.70
CA GLN A 160 -15.46 -7.64 5.14
C GLN A 160 -14.20 -7.06 5.81
N PRO A 161 -14.29 -5.92 6.51
CA PRO A 161 -13.16 -5.35 7.22
C PRO A 161 -12.60 -6.32 8.27
N MET A 162 -11.28 -6.30 8.46
CA MET A 162 -10.62 -7.06 9.52
C MET A 162 -11.05 -6.52 10.89
N GLN A 163 -11.77 -7.33 11.68
CA GLN A 163 -12.40 -6.85 12.92
C GLN A 163 -11.38 -6.53 14.03
N ARG A 164 -10.27 -7.29 14.10
CA ARG A 164 -9.28 -7.17 15.16
C ARG A 164 -8.12 -6.27 14.76
N LYS A 165 -7.57 -5.50 15.73
CA LYS A 165 -6.41 -4.63 15.51
C LYS A 165 -5.20 -5.44 15.07
N LYS A 166 -4.48 -5.00 14.04
CA LYS A 166 -3.27 -5.69 13.50
C LYS A 166 -2.16 -5.87 14.52
N THR A 167 -2.09 -5.01 15.53
CA THR A 167 -1.07 -5.06 16.58
C THR A 167 -1.34 -6.11 17.66
N THR A 168 -2.52 -6.75 17.68
CA THR A 168 -2.84 -7.85 18.60
C THR A 168 -2.53 -9.20 17.97
N ASP A 169 -2.23 -10.21 18.79
CA ASP A 169 -1.98 -11.57 18.30
C ASP A 169 -3.17 -12.15 17.53
N ALA A 170 -4.39 -11.90 18.02
CA ALA A 170 -5.59 -12.33 17.32
C ALA A 170 -5.75 -11.65 15.95
N GLY A 171 -5.46 -10.34 15.86
CA GLY A 171 -5.52 -9.61 14.60
C GLY A 171 -4.43 -10.03 13.61
N ARG A 172 -3.22 -10.38 14.08
CA ARG A 172 -2.16 -10.97 13.25
C ARG A 172 -2.59 -12.34 12.71
N LYS A 173 -3.14 -13.21 13.58
CA LYS A 173 -3.64 -14.53 13.19
C LYS A 173 -4.74 -14.44 12.12
N ASP A 174 -5.64 -13.45 12.22
CA ASP A 174 -6.67 -13.23 11.19
C ASP A 174 -6.06 -12.88 9.84
N ARG A 175 -5.08 -11.97 9.79
CA ARG A 175 -4.39 -11.58 8.55
C ARG A 175 -3.54 -12.71 7.98
N MET A 176 -2.87 -13.48 8.85
CA MET A 176 -2.15 -14.69 8.45
C MET A 176 -3.09 -15.73 7.82
N ARG A 177 -4.31 -15.91 8.34
CA ARG A 177 -5.29 -16.83 7.77
C ARG A 177 -5.68 -16.44 6.35
N VAL A 178 -5.82 -15.15 6.08
CA VAL A 178 -6.13 -14.61 4.74
C VAL A 178 -4.97 -14.80 3.77
N LEU A 179 -3.71 -14.63 4.22
CA LEU A 179 -2.52 -14.75 3.37
C LEU A 179 -2.00 -16.19 3.21
N ALA A 180 -2.35 -17.12 4.12
CA ALA A 180 -1.83 -18.49 4.10
C ALA A 180 -2.12 -19.27 2.80
N PRO A 181 -3.29 -19.11 2.13
CA PRO A 181 -3.52 -19.75 0.84
C PRO A 181 -2.66 -19.18 -0.30
N ILE A 182 -2.13 -17.98 -0.13
CA ILE A 182 -1.38 -17.24 -1.14
C ILE A 182 0.12 -17.53 -1.03
N PHE A 183 0.67 -17.45 0.20
CA PHE A 183 2.09 -17.59 0.46
C PHE A 183 2.40 -18.90 1.17
N GLN A 184 3.12 -19.78 0.48
CA GLN A 184 3.65 -21.01 1.11
C GLN A 184 4.61 -20.64 2.24
N ASN A 185 4.59 -21.45 3.33
CA ASN A 185 5.45 -21.24 4.50
C ASN A 185 5.33 -19.84 5.16
N LEU A 186 4.14 -19.22 5.12
CA LEU A 186 3.92 -17.91 5.72
C LEU A 186 4.35 -17.86 7.20
N ARG A 187 4.14 -18.94 7.96
CA ARG A 187 4.58 -19.03 9.37
C ARG A 187 6.10 -18.90 9.51
N GLY A 188 6.87 -19.55 8.64
CA GLY A 188 8.32 -19.42 8.62
C GLY A 188 8.77 -17.99 8.24
N ILE A 189 8.06 -17.34 7.31
CA ILE A 189 8.38 -15.95 6.91
C ILE A 189 8.25 -14.97 8.08
N VAL A 190 7.24 -15.13 8.94
CA VAL A 190 6.96 -14.20 10.04
C VAL A 190 7.64 -14.54 11.36
N THR A 191 8.49 -15.59 11.40
CA THR A 191 9.19 -15.99 12.64
C THR A 191 10.13 -14.91 13.15
N LYS A 192 10.46 -14.98 14.45
CA LYS A 192 11.35 -14.00 15.10
C LYS A 192 12.76 -14.02 14.48
N ASP A 193 13.23 -15.19 14.11
CA ASP A 193 14.61 -15.40 13.58
C ASP A 193 14.77 -14.84 12.16
N ASN A 194 13.68 -14.73 11.40
CA ASN A 194 13.68 -14.18 10.05
C ASN A 194 13.38 -12.68 10.00
N ARG A 195 13.18 -12.03 11.16
CA ARG A 195 12.85 -10.60 11.22
C ARG A 195 14.09 -9.77 11.49
N ALA A 196 14.34 -8.79 10.64
CA ALA A 196 15.34 -7.77 10.91
C ALA A 196 14.99 -6.97 12.17
N LYS A 197 16.01 -6.43 12.86
CA LYS A 197 15.82 -5.61 14.05
C LYS A 197 14.89 -4.42 13.76
N GLY A 198 13.86 -4.27 14.57
CA GLY A 198 12.88 -3.17 14.43
C GLY A 198 11.69 -3.46 13.50
N VAL A 199 11.68 -4.60 12.80
CA VAL A 199 10.54 -5.05 11.97
C VAL A 199 9.56 -5.83 12.82
N LYS A 200 8.27 -5.51 12.71
CA LYS A 200 7.16 -6.20 13.37
C LYS A 200 6.51 -7.20 12.44
N VAL A 201 5.73 -8.12 12.99
CA VAL A 201 4.93 -9.07 12.19
C VAL A 201 3.91 -8.35 11.33
N ASP A 202 3.28 -7.31 11.85
CA ASP A 202 2.32 -6.50 11.10
C ASP A 202 2.98 -5.81 9.89
N ASP A 203 4.21 -5.29 10.02
CA ASP A 203 4.95 -4.70 8.88
C ASP A 203 5.19 -5.74 7.76
N ILE A 204 5.52 -6.99 8.14
CA ILE A 204 5.70 -8.09 7.18
C ILE A 204 4.38 -8.44 6.47
N LEU A 205 3.28 -8.56 7.22
CA LEU A 205 1.99 -8.91 6.67
C LEU A 205 1.48 -7.80 5.74
N ASP A 206 1.72 -6.53 6.08
CA ASP A 206 1.37 -5.38 5.26
C ASP A 206 2.20 -5.33 3.97
N ALA A 207 3.52 -5.60 4.03
CA ALA A 207 4.36 -5.73 2.84
C ALA A 207 3.94 -6.91 1.94
N LEU A 208 3.55 -8.05 2.51
CA LEU A 208 3.12 -9.23 1.75
C LEU A 208 1.77 -9.00 1.05
N VAL A 209 0.78 -8.38 1.71
CA VAL A 209 -0.51 -8.06 1.06
C VAL A 209 -0.33 -7.00 -0.02
N ALA A 210 0.59 -6.04 0.16
CA ALA A 210 0.99 -5.09 -0.88
C ALA A 210 1.64 -5.81 -2.08
N ALA A 211 2.55 -6.77 -1.84
CA ALA A 211 3.15 -7.58 -2.90
C ALA A 211 2.10 -8.41 -3.67
N TYR A 212 1.17 -9.04 -2.96
CA TYR A 212 0.07 -9.75 -3.61
C TYR A 212 -0.74 -8.81 -4.51
N THR A 213 -1.09 -7.62 -4.00
CA THR A 213 -1.82 -6.61 -4.77
C THR A 213 -1.04 -6.19 -6.02
N ALA A 214 0.30 -6.04 -5.93
CA ALA A 214 1.14 -5.77 -7.09
C ALA A 214 1.03 -6.88 -8.17
N GLY A 215 0.94 -8.15 -7.74
CA GLY A 215 0.66 -9.26 -8.64
C GLY A 215 -0.70 -9.17 -9.31
N GLN A 216 -1.74 -8.81 -8.54
CA GLN A 216 -3.08 -8.61 -9.10
C GLN A 216 -3.12 -7.46 -10.11
N VAL A 217 -2.33 -6.40 -9.91
CA VAL A 217 -2.17 -5.31 -10.88
C VAL A 217 -1.56 -5.80 -12.18
N VAL A 218 -0.51 -6.64 -12.12
CA VAL A 218 0.10 -7.25 -13.34
C VAL A 218 -0.89 -8.16 -14.07
N LEU A 219 -1.79 -8.82 -13.34
CA LEU A 219 -2.79 -9.75 -13.87
C LEU A 219 -4.10 -9.06 -14.26
N ASP A 220 -4.17 -7.73 -14.19
CA ASP A 220 -5.38 -6.92 -14.43
C ASP A 220 -6.60 -7.35 -13.60
N ASN A 221 -6.35 -7.79 -12.37
CA ASN A 221 -7.35 -8.26 -11.41
C ASN A 221 -7.34 -7.40 -10.13
N TYR A 222 -7.56 -6.10 -10.29
CA TYR A 222 -7.52 -5.13 -9.20
C TYR A 222 -8.62 -4.08 -9.33
N SER A 223 -8.82 -3.32 -8.27
CA SER A 223 -9.73 -2.18 -8.20
C SER A 223 -8.99 -0.93 -7.73
N THR A 224 -9.53 0.24 -8.05
CA THR A 224 -9.01 1.54 -7.61
C THR A 224 -10.05 2.30 -6.80
N LEU A 225 -9.61 2.99 -5.77
CA LEU A 225 -10.41 3.92 -4.98
C LEU A 225 -9.89 5.35 -5.17
N PRO A 226 -10.69 6.27 -5.71
CA PRO A 226 -11.97 6.06 -6.40
C PRO A 226 -11.77 5.34 -7.75
N ALA A 227 -12.87 4.80 -8.33
CA ALA A 227 -12.81 4.13 -9.64
C ALA A 227 -12.27 5.04 -10.76
N ARG A 228 -12.44 6.36 -10.64
CA ARG A 228 -11.86 7.37 -11.52
C ARG A 228 -10.97 8.31 -10.71
N PRO A 229 -9.66 8.01 -10.59
CA PRO A 229 -8.72 8.80 -9.81
C PRO A 229 -8.53 10.20 -10.41
N GLN A 230 -8.48 11.20 -9.54
CA GLN A 230 -8.02 12.53 -9.90
C GLN A 230 -6.50 12.56 -9.99
N ARG A 231 -5.96 13.58 -10.66
CA ARG A 231 -4.53 13.86 -10.68
C ARG A 231 -4.23 15.10 -9.86
N ASP A 232 -3.08 15.06 -9.21
CA ASP A 232 -2.54 16.20 -8.48
C ASP A 232 -1.80 17.21 -9.38
N GLY A 233 -1.25 18.27 -8.79
CA GLY A 233 -0.49 19.29 -9.51
C GLY A 233 0.79 18.78 -10.20
N LYS A 234 1.31 17.60 -9.82
CA LYS A 234 2.43 16.93 -10.51
C LYS A 234 1.97 15.94 -11.59
N GLY A 235 0.66 15.81 -11.82
CA GLY A 235 0.07 14.83 -12.73
C GLY A 235 -0.01 13.41 -12.18
N LEU A 236 0.29 13.20 -10.88
CA LEU A 236 0.20 11.91 -10.22
C LEU A 236 -1.26 11.57 -9.91
N ARG A 237 -1.65 10.31 -10.10
CA ARG A 237 -2.98 9.82 -9.72
C ARG A 237 -3.07 9.72 -8.20
N MET A 238 -4.15 10.24 -7.66
CA MET A 238 -4.53 10.11 -6.25
C MET A 238 -5.48 8.91 -6.13
N GLU A 239 -4.93 7.73 -5.87
CA GLU A 239 -5.65 6.45 -5.90
C GLU A 239 -5.11 5.47 -4.86
N ILE A 240 -5.96 4.65 -4.28
CA ILE A 240 -5.59 3.47 -3.49
C ILE A 240 -6.01 2.23 -4.28
N LEU A 241 -5.08 1.31 -4.53
CA LEU A 241 -5.35 0.05 -5.19
C LEU A 241 -5.62 -1.06 -4.18
N CYS A 242 -6.46 -2.00 -4.57
CA CYS A 242 -6.66 -3.27 -3.87
C CYS A 242 -6.91 -4.40 -4.89
N PRO A 243 -6.74 -5.68 -4.49
CA PRO A 243 -7.20 -6.79 -5.29
C PRO A 243 -8.68 -6.64 -5.68
N ALA A 244 -9.09 -7.13 -6.84
CA ALA A 244 -10.52 -7.12 -7.18
C ALA A 244 -11.31 -7.86 -6.10
N ALA A 245 -12.28 -7.19 -5.51
CA ALA A 245 -13.16 -7.76 -4.50
C ALA A 245 -14.45 -8.24 -5.15
N CYS A 246 -14.88 -9.44 -4.84
CA CYS A 246 -16.26 -9.84 -5.03
C CYS A 246 -17.08 -9.26 -3.87
N ASP A 247 -17.55 -8.02 -3.98
CA ASP A 247 -18.47 -7.46 -3.01
C ASP A 247 -19.90 -7.75 -3.46
N PRO A 248 -20.70 -8.46 -2.65
CA PRO A 248 -22.12 -8.70 -2.95
C PRO A 248 -22.95 -7.42 -3.08
N LYS A 249 -22.51 -6.31 -2.47
CA LYS A 249 -23.20 -5.00 -2.47
C LYS A 249 -22.80 -4.09 -3.63
N PHE A 250 -21.59 -4.24 -4.18
CA PHE A 250 -21.04 -3.36 -5.21
C PHE A 250 -20.75 -4.06 -6.54
N GLY A 251 -21.05 -5.37 -6.65
CA GLY A 251 -20.66 -6.17 -7.81
C GLY A 251 -19.13 -6.34 -7.92
N VAL A 252 -18.67 -6.96 -9.00
CA VAL A 252 -17.24 -6.96 -9.35
C VAL A 252 -16.88 -5.54 -9.72
N LEU A 253 -16.08 -4.88 -8.89
CA LEU A 253 -15.47 -3.59 -9.24
C LEU A 253 -14.46 -3.87 -10.37
N LYS A 254 -14.93 -4.00 -11.61
CA LYS A 254 -14.05 -4.13 -12.76
C LYS A 254 -13.28 -2.83 -12.96
N PRO A 255 -11.98 -2.89 -13.27
CA PRO A 255 -11.24 -1.71 -13.68
C PRO A 255 -11.92 -1.11 -14.92
N PRO A 256 -11.94 0.23 -15.08
CA PRO A 256 -12.32 0.82 -16.33
C PRO A 256 -11.32 0.33 -17.39
N HIS A 257 -11.81 -0.42 -18.38
CA HIS A 257 -11.02 -0.77 -19.55
C HIS A 257 -10.44 0.54 -20.11
N LEU A 258 -9.13 0.63 -20.11
CA LEU A 258 -8.42 1.62 -20.94
C LEU A 258 -8.71 1.19 -22.40
N SER A 259 -9.76 1.75 -22.99
CA SER A 259 -9.87 1.79 -24.42
C SER A 259 -8.66 2.52 -24.97
N CYS A 260 -8.00 1.88 -25.91
CA CYS A 260 -6.83 2.35 -26.67
C CYS A 260 -6.97 3.77 -27.18
#